data_4658c5f2775397897aa55887c49e6a42
#
_entry.id   4658c5f2775397897aa55887c49e6a42
#
_cell.length_a   1.000
_cell.length_b   1.000
_cell.length_c   1.000
_cell.angle_alpha   90.00
_cell.angle_beta   90.00
_cell.angle_gamma   90.00
#
_symmetry.space_group_name_H-M   'P 1'
#
loop_
_entity.id
_entity.type
_entity.pdbx_description
1 polymer ?
#
loop_
_entity_poly.entity_id
_entity_poly.type
_entity_poly.pdbx_seq_one_letter_code
_entity_poly.pdbx_strand_id
1 'polypeptide(L)'
;MMLAMGMVMGLTVPASAAENYKIAWVDGNLANESNAICTDAAKAYAEEQGVDFTLLDGQGSGENQVSQIETLISQGVDCIIVQPYDAAACQVGVEAAIDADIPVLVTKTTIEDNSICPFVGQDDTVAGEMEMEWMAEQLGGKGNIVVIEGPTGISAAIQRNDGITKTLEKYPDITVLHTQPADWNRDEGMSLMETWLQEGKEIDGVVAHNDEMALGAYDAIADAGKAGEIKVIGIDAIDAAKKSVAAGELDATVLQDVETIGQKTVEVAIEMCKGEKVDDVYNVDPVLLTKDNIADYVTE
;
A
#
# COMPACT_ATOMS: atom_id res chain seq x y z
N MET A 1 -60.20 -43.49 9.32
CA MET A 1 -58.79 -43.28 8.97
C MET A 1 -58.69 -41.87 8.40
N MET A 2 -58.36 -40.85 9.25
CA MET A 2 -58.28 -39.46 8.87
C MET A 2 -56.74 -39.11 8.75
N LEU A 3 -56.31 -38.74 7.54
CA LEU A 3 -55.00 -38.24 7.28
C LEU A 3 -54.93 -36.73 7.67
N ALA A 4 -54.17 -36.39 8.66
CA ALA A 4 -53.82 -34.99 8.99
C ALA A 4 -52.66 -34.54 8.11
N MET A 5 -52.94 -33.58 7.24
CA MET A 5 -51.95 -32.90 6.36
C MET A 5 -51.34 -31.76 7.14
N GLY A 6 -50.11 -31.96 7.63
CA GLY A 6 -49.32 -30.92 8.33
C GLY A 6 -48.78 -29.88 7.34
N MET A 7 -49.26 -28.65 7.47
CA MET A 7 -48.80 -27.49 6.72
C MET A 7 -47.51 -26.96 7.38
N VAL A 8 -46.32 -27.17 6.76
CA VAL A 8 -45.07 -26.57 7.18
C VAL A 8 -45.09 -25.14 6.69
N MET A 9 -45.32 -24.18 7.59
CA MET A 9 -45.05 -22.76 7.35
C MET A 9 -43.52 -22.54 7.36
N GLY A 10 -42.94 -22.38 6.17
CA GLY A 10 -41.61 -21.89 6.02
C GLY A 10 -41.54 -20.43 6.50
N LEU A 11 -40.84 -20.19 7.60
CA LEU A 11 -40.46 -18.86 8.00
C LEU A 11 -39.43 -18.36 6.97
N THR A 12 -39.88 -17.53 6.02
CA THR A 12 -38.97 -16.70 5.23
C THR A 12 -38.45 -15.61 6.18
N VAL A 13 -37.19 -15.73 6.61
CA VAL A 13 -36.45 -14.61 7.22
C VAL A 13 -36.42 -13.54 6.14
N PRO A 14 -36.94 -12.32 6.38
CA PRO A 14 -36.73 -11.25 5.42
C PRO A 14 -35.21 -11.00 5.32
N ALA A 15 -34.70 -11.05 4.08
CA ALA A 15 -33.38 -10.48 3.82
C ALA A 15 -33.42 -9.04 4.33
N SER A 16 -32.55 -8.70 5.31
CA SER A 16 -32.38 -7.33 5.74
C SER A 16 -32.12 -6.52 4.47
N ALA A 17 -32.96 -5.52 4.22
CA ALA A 17 -32.67 -4.56 3.17
C ALA A 17 -31.27 -4.02 3.48
N ALA A 18 -30.32 -4.14 2.53
CA ALA A 18 -29.00 -3.57 2.68
C ALA A 18 -29.21 -2.07 2.98
N GLU A 19 -28.80 -1.62 4.14
CA GLU A 19 -28.81 -0.20 4.45
C GLU A 19 -27.81 0.44 3.48
N ASN A 20 -28.27 1.41 2.70
CA ASN A 20 -27.47 2.04 1.63
C ASN A 20 -26.54 3.07 2.28
N TYR A 21 -25.51 2.60 2.98
CA TYR A 21 -24.51 3.47 3.62
C TYR A 21 -23.77 4.30 2.58
N LYS A 22 -23.54 5.56 2.91
CA LYS A 22 -22.70 6.48 2.13
C LYS A 22 -21.29 6.46 2.68
N ILE A 23 -20.42 5.70 2.03
CA ILE A 23 -19.01 5.58 2.41
C ILE A 23 -18.17 6.33 1.39
N ALA A 24 -17.31 7.23 1.86
CA ALA A 24 -16.42 7.99 1.00
C ALA A 24 -14.96 7.62 1.27
N TRP A 25 -14.19 7.38 0.20
CA TRP A 25 -12.75 7.16 0.25
C TRP A 25 -12.02 8.38 -0.31
N VAL A 26 -11.13 8.96 0.49
CA VAL A 26 -10.24 10.05 0.12
C VAL A 26 -8.84 9.46 -0.08
N ASP A 27 -8.48 9.21 -1.34
CA ASP A 27 -7.19 8.66 -1.71
C ASP A 27 -6.09 9.73 -1.76
N GLY A 28 -4.85 9.34 -1.46
CA GLY A 28 -3.71 10.25 -1.53
C GLY A 28 -3.34 10.65 -2.95
N ASN A 29 -3.28 9.68 -3.86
CA ASN A 29 -2.91 9.91 -5.26
C ASN A 29 -3.27 8.69 -6.13
N LEU A 30 -4.33 8.79 -6.92
CA LEU A 30 -4.78 7.72 -7.82
C LEU A 30 -3.90 7.54 -9.09
N ALA A 31 -2.94 8.42 -9.33
CA ALA A 31 -1.95 8.19 -10.40
C ALA A 31 -0.94 7.09 -10.03
N ASN A 32 -0.84 6.71 -8.75
CA ASN A 32 -0.05 5.56 -8.30
C ASN A 32 -0.81 4.26 -8.59
N GLU A 33 -0.17 3.30 -9.29
CA GLU A 33 -0.81 2.06 -9.72
C GLU A 33 -1.30 1.21 -8.55
N SER A 34 -0.50 1.07 -7.49
CA SER A 34 -0.86 0.32 -6.28
C SER A 34 -2.12 0.89 -5.58
N ASN A 35 -2.29 2.24 -5.60
CA ASN A 35 -3.48 2.89 -5.07
C ASN A 35 -4.71 2.63 -5.95
N ALA A 36 -4.54 2.73 -7.28
CA ALA A 36 -5.62 2.45 -8.22
C ALA A 36 -6.13 1.01 -8.08
N ILE A 37 -5.26 0.01 -7.99
CA ILE A 37 -5.62 -1.40 -7.78
C ILE A 37 -6.39 -1.56 -6.45
N CYS A 38 -5.90 -0.94 -5.37
CA CYS A 38 -6.56 -0.98 -4.06
C CYS A 38 -7.99 -0.43 -4.10
N THR A 39 -8.14 0.76 -4.69
CA THR A 39 -9.44 1.45 -4.77
C THR A 39 -10.41 0.78 -5.74
N ASP A 40 -9.92 0.16 -6.82
CA ASP A 40 -10.75 -0.63 -7.73
C ASP A 40 -11.32 -1.88 -7.03
N ALA A 41 -10.50 -2.60 -6.24
CA ALA A 41 -10.94 -3.72 -5.42
C ALA A 41 -11.95 -3.28 -4.35
N ALA A 42 -11.69 -2.15 -3.67
CA ALA A 42 -12.58 -1.55 -2.70
C ALA A 42 -13.94 -1.20 -3.31
N LYS A 43 -13.94 -0.56 -4.49
CA LYS A 43 -15.15 -0.18 -5.23
C LYS A 43 -15.96 -1.39 -5.66
N ALA A 44 -15.30 -2.41 -6.22
CA ALA A 44 -15.98 -3.65 -6.61
C ALA A 44 -16.66 -4.32 -5.43
N TYR A 45 -15.98 -4.41 -4.29
CA TYR A 45 -16.55 -4.96 -3.07
C TYR A 45 -17.71 -4.11 -2.52
N ALA A 46 -17.58 -2.77 -2.52
CA ALA A 46 -18.65 -1.86 -2.11
C ALA A 46 -19.91 -2.03 -2.97
N GLU A 47 -19.76 -2.18 -4.29
CA GLU A 47 -20.86 -2.45 -5.23
C GLU A 47 -21.57 -3.78 -4.90
N GLU A 48 -20.81 -4.84 -4.61
CA GLU A 48 -21.37 -6.14 -4.20
C GLU A 48 -22.14 -6.04 -2.89
N GLN A 49 -21.70 -5.19 -1.95
CA GLN A 49 -22.37 -4.98 -0.66
C GLN A 49 -23.53 -3.98 -0.73
N GLY A 50 -23.76 -3.33 -1.87
CA GLY A 50 -24.82 -2.34 -2.06
C GLY A 50 -24.56 -1.00 -1.36
N VAL A 51 -23.31 -0.61 -1.19
CA VAL A 51 -22.86 0.64 -0.58
C VAL A 51 -22.86 1.77 -1.63
N ASP A 52 -23.31 2.97 -1.24
CA ASP A 52 -23.12 4.20 -1.99
C ASP A 52 -21.69 4.69 -1.80
N PHE A 53 -20.77 4.25 -2.68
CA PHE A 53 -19.33 4.45 -2.55
C PHE A 53 -18.86 5.63 -3.39
N THR A 54 -18.23 6.62 -2.74
CA THR A 54 -17.61 7.79 -3.39
C THR A 54 -16.10 7.72 -3.26
N LEU A 55 -15.38 7.81 -4.38
CA LEU A 55 -13.91 7.88 -4.41
C LEU A 55 -13.47 9.28 -4.81
N LEU A 56 -12.58 9.88 -4.01
CA LEU A 56 -11.98 11.20 -4.24
C LEU A 56 -10.46 11.07 -4.33
N ASP A 57 -9.86 11.79 -5.29
CA ASP A 57 -8.42 11.83 -5.51
C ASP A 57 -7.81 13.08 -4.87
N GLY A 58 -6.89 12.90 -3.94
CA GLY A 58 -6.10 13.96 -3.30
C GLY A 58 -5.05 14.59 -4.21
N GLN A 59 -4.73 13.92 -5.34
CA GLN A 59 -3.78 14.39 -6.35
C GLN A 59 -2.39 14.71 -5.78
N GLY A 60 -1.92 13.93 -4.80
CA GLY A 60 -0.63 14.13 -4.16
C GLY A 60 -0.58 15.35 -3.24
N SER A 61 -1.72 15.74 -2.66
CA SER A 61 -1.80 16.92 -1.78
C SER A 61 -2.62 16.63 -0.53
N GLY A 62 -1.98 16.72 0.63
CA GLY A 62 -2.67 16.65 1.92
C GLY A 62 -3.68 17.78 2.12
N GLU A 63 -3.41 18.99 1.62
CA GLU A 63 -4.35 20.12 1.69
C GLU A 63 -5.64 19.83 0.89
N ASN A 64 -5.51 19.19 -0.29
CA ASN A 64 -6.68 18.77 -1.07
C ASN A 64 -7.48 17.73 -0.28
N GLN A 65 -6.82 16.75 0.34
CA GLN A 65 -7.50 15.74 1.13
C GLN A 65 -8.27 16.36 2.31
N VAL A 66 -7.68 17.31 3.05
CA VAL A 66 -8.37 18.03 4.13
C VAL A 66 -9.63 18.72 3.61
N SER A 67 -9.54 19.45 2.51
CA SER A 67 -10.70 20.14 1.90
C SER A 67 -11.79 19.17 1.43
N GLN A 68 -11.41 17.99 0.93
CA GLN A 68 -12.34 16.92 0.57
C GLN A 68 -13.03 16.34 1.80
N ILE A 69 -12.29 16.08 2.89
CA ILE A 69 -12.85 15.61 4.17
C ILE A 69 -13.84 16.62 4.74
N GLU A 70 -13.52 17.92 4.77
CA GLU A 70 -14.44 18.98 5.21
C GLU A 70 -15.74 19.01 4.38
N THR A 71 -15.63 18.77 3.07
CA THR A 71 -16.77 18.67 2.18
C THR A 71 -17.65 17.46 2.53
N LEU A 72 -17.05 16.30 2.78
CA LEU A 72 -17.74 15.07 3.15
C LEU A 72 -18.44 15.21 4.52
N ILE A 73 -17.81 15.88 5.48
CA ILE A 73 -18.42 16.23 6.77
C ILE A 73 -19.71 17.03 6.53
N SER A 74 -19.63 18.06 5.67
CA SER A 74 -20.79 18.90 5.36
C SER A 74 -21.91 18.15 4.63
N GLN A 75 -21.59 17.09 3.91
CA GLN A 75 -22.55 16.22 3.20
C GLN A 75 -23.21 15.19 4.11
N GLY A 76 -22.63 14.93 5.30
CA GLY A 76 -23.14 13.97 6.26
C GLY A 76 -23.08 12.55 5.72
N VAL A 77 -21.88 12.11 5.29
CA VAL A 77 -21.62 10.70 4.91
C VAL A 77 -21.58 9.83 6.16
N ASP A 78 -21.83 8.52 6.03
CA ASP A 78 -21.89 7.59 7.14
C ASP A 78 -20.52 7.11 7.63
N CYS A 79 -19.49 7.13 6.74
CA CYS A 79 -18.10 6.83 7.09
C CYS A 79 -17.16 7.48 6.08
N ILE A 80 -15.98 7.91 6.56
CA ILE A 80 -14.89 8.41 5.72
C ILE A 80 -13.69 7.46 5.84
N ILE A 81 -13.22 6.95 4.71
CA ILE A 81 -11.96 6.23 4.59
C ILE A 81 -10.91 7.22 4.11
N VAL A 82 -9.76 7.26 4.77
CA VAL A 82 -8.66 8.16 4.40
C VAL A 82 -7.41 7.32 4.14
N GLN A 83 -6.83 7.48 2.96
CA GLN A 83 -5.47 7.06 2.68
C GLN A 83 -4.57 8.30 2.66
N PRO A 84 -3.86 8.61 3.75
CA PRO A 84 -3.09 9.84 3.85
C PRO A 84 -1.96 9.94 2.82
N TYR A 85 -1.86 11.08 2.12
CA TYR A 85 -0.69 11.46 1.35
C TYR A 85 0.35 12.16 2.23
N ASP A 86 -0.11 13.00 3.16
CA ASP A 86 0.70 13.67 4.17
C ASP A 86 0.12 13.38 5.56
N ALA A 87 0.90 12.74 6.41
CA ALA A 87 0.43 12.26 7.71
C ALA A 87 -0.05 13.41 8.62
N ALA A 88 0.71 14.51 8.66
CA ALA A 88 0.42 15.66 9.51
C ALA A 88 -0.81 16.44 9.01
N ALA A 89 -0.91 16.69 7.70
CA ALA A 89 -2.05 17.39 7.14
C ALA A 89 -3.33 16.57 7.32
N CYS A 90 -3.31 15.27 6.99
CA CYS A 90 -4.49 14.42 7.10
C CYS A 90 -4.94 14.18 8.55
N GLN A 91 -4.02 14.25 9.53
CA GLN A 91 -4.38 14.23 10.96
C GLN A 91 -5.46 15.26 11.27
N VAL A 92 -5.30 16.50 10.79
CA VAL A 92 -6.25 17.59 11.03
C VAL A 92 -7.64 17.29 10.45
N GLY A 93 -7.69 16.73 9.24
CA GLY A 93 -8.94 16.35 8.59
C GLY A 93 -9.65 15.19 9.30
N VAL A 94 -8.88 14.19 9.74
CA VAL A 94 -9.40 13.03 10.49
C VAL A 94 -9.98 13.47 11.83
N GLU A 95 -9.26 14.31 12.59
CA GLU A 95 -9.76 14.88 13.86
C GLU A 95 -11.05 15.66 13.65
N ALA A 96 -11.13 16.49 12.59
CA ALA A 96 -12.34 17.24 12.28
C ALA A 96 -13.54 16.35 11.95
N ALA A 97 -13.33 15.21 11.28
CA ALA A 97 -14.41 14.26 11.00
C ALA A 97 -14.87 13.52 12.27
N ILE A 98 -13.94 13.14 13.14
CA ILE A 98 -14.23 12.53 14.45
C ILE A 98 -15.01 13.52 15.34
N ASP A 99 -14.61 14.79 15.39
CA ASP A 99 -15.30 15.86 16.14
C ASP A 99 -16.72 16.13 15.61
N ALA A 100 -16.98 15.79 14.34
CA ALA A 100 -18.31 15.85 13.74
C ALA A 100 -19.13 14.55 13.91
N ASP A 101 -18.69 13.62 14.77
CA ASP A 101 -19.32 12.32 15.00
C ASP A 101 -19.42 11.43 13.75
N ILE A 102 -18.54 11.61 12.75
CA ILE A 102 -18.45 10.74 11.57
C ILE A 102 -17.37 9.69 11.80
N PRO A 103 -17.68 8.39 11.68
CA PRO A 103 -16.70 7.31 11.73
C PRO A 103 -15.60 7.50 10.68
N VAL A 104 -14.33 7.38 11.10
CA VAL A 104 -13.17 7.46 10.20
C VAL A 104 -12.35 6.19 10.28
N LEU A 105 -11.91 5.70 9.12
CA LEU A 105 -11.00 4.57 8.96
C LEU A 105 -9.79 5.03 8.15
N VAL A 106 -8.58 4.77 8.64
CA VAL A 106 -7.34 5.05 7.92
C VAL A 106 -6.85 3.77 7.24
N THR A 107 -6.31 3.89 6.02
CA THR A 107 -5.87 2.72 5.25
C THR A 107 -4.54 2.96 4.52
N LYS A 108 -3.79 1.89 4.25
CA LYS A 108 -2.49 1.81 3.56
C LYS A 108 -1.36 2.62 4.21
N THR A 109 -1.56 3.91 4.38
CA THR A 109 -0.62 4.84 5.00
C THR A 109 -1.24 5.39 6.28
N THR A 110 -0.42 5.85 7.23
CA THR A 110 -0.88 6.29 8.54
C THR A 110 -0.89 7.82 8.67
N ILE A 111 -1.69 8.33 9.62
CA ILE A 111 -1.60 9.70 10.14
C ILE A 111 -0.55 9.76 11.26
N GLU A 112 -0.30 10.93 11.86
CA GLU A 112 0.69 11.07 12.96
C GLU A 112 0.30 10.28 14.21
N ASP A 113 -0.97 10.36 14.62
CA ASP A 113 -1.51 9.58 15.74
C ASP A 113 -2.58 8.60 15.24
N ASN A 114 -2.15 7.43 14.84
CA ASN A 114 -3.03 6.39 14.31
C ASN A 114 -3.85 5.67 15.40
N SER A 115 -3.71 6.06 16.68
CA SER A 115 -4.49 5.48 17.78
C SER A 115 -5.90 6.04 17.90
N ILE A 116 -6.23 7.13 17.18
CA ILE A 116 -7.52 7.81 17.27
C ILE A 116 -8.62 7.18 16.41
N CYS A 117 -8.24 6.31 15.46
CA CYS A 117 -9.18 5.62 14.58
C CYS A 117 -8.61 4.27 14.11
N PRO A 118 -9.45 3.33 13.64
CA PRO A 118 -8.99 2.05 13.10
C PRO A 118 -8.08 2.22 11.88
N PHE A 119 -7.20 1.24 11.67
CA PHE A 119 -6.29 1.15 10.54
C PHE A 119 -6.42 -0.20 9.84
N VAL A 120 -6.44 -0.18 8.51
CA VAL A 120 -6.33 -1.36 7.65
C VAL A 120 -5.15 -1.19 6.71
N GLY A 121 -4.17 -2.07 6.78
CA GLY A 121 -3.00 -1.98 5.91
C GLY A 121 -1.93 -2.98 6.24
N GLN A 122 -0.73 -2.70 5.76
CA GLN A 122 0.47 -3.47 6.03
C GLN A 122 1.35 -2.69 7.03
N ASP A 123 2.18 -3.40 7.76
CA ASP A 123 3.29 -2.79 8.51
C ASP A 123 4.46 -2.53 7.53
N ASP A 124 4.62 -1.28 7.12
CA ASP A 124 5.66 -0.88 6.17
C ASP A 124 7.07 -0.98 6.77
N THR A 125 7.22 -0.97 8.11
CA THR A 125 8.51 -1.25 8.75
C THR A 125 8.93 -2.70 8.49
N VAL A 126 7.98 -3.65 8.61
CA VAL A 126 8.23 -5.07 8.30
C VAL A 126 8.57 -5.26 6.83
N ALA A 127 7.89 -4.54 5.92
CA ALA A 127 8.21 -4.61 4.49
C ALA A 127 9.64 -4.12 4.19
N GLY A 128 10.06 -3.00 4.78
CA GLY A 128 11.43 -2.49 4.65
C GLY A 128 12.49 -3.41 5.30
N GLU A 129 12.17 -4.04 6.46
CA GLU A 129 13.03 -5.06 7.05
C GLU A 129 13.19 -6.27 6.10
N MET A 130 12.10 -6.74 5.49
CA MET A 130 12.10 -7.88 4.58
C MET A 130 12.90 -7.59 3.30
N GLU A 131 12.72 -6.42 2.73
CA GLU A 131 13.44 -5.96 1.55
C GLU A 131 14.96 -5.90 1.79
N MET A 132 15.37 -5.29 2.90
CA MET A 132 16.79 -5.14 3.23
C MET A 132 17.43 -6.45 3.70
N GLU A 133 16.71 -7.32 4.44
CA GLU A 133 17.21 -8.63 4.85
C GLU A 133 17.50 -9.48 3.61
N TRP A 134 16.56 -9.51 2.65
CA TRP A 134 16.77 -10.22 1.38
C TRP A 134 17.99 -9.66 0.63
N MET A 135 18.12 -8.34 0.49
CA MET A 135 19.29 -7.74 -0.17
C MET A 135 20.59 -8.13 0.52
N ALA A 136 20.64 -8.06 1.84
CA ALA A 136 21.82 -8.44 2.62
C ALA A 136 22.21 -9.90 2.42
N GLU A 137 21.23 -10.81 2.37
CA GLU A 137 21.45 -12.23 2.08
C GLU A 137 22.03 -12.44 0.67
N GLN A 138 21.47 -11.76 -0.35
CA GLN A 138 21.97 -11.85 -1.73
C GLN A 138 23.42 -11.38 -1.86
N LEU A 139 23.80 -10.36 -1.13
CA LEU A 139 25.16 -9.79 -1.12
C LEU A 139 26.12 -10.54 -0.18
N GLY A 140 25.64 -11.54 0.56
CA GLY A 140 26.45 -12.26 1.56
C GLY A 140 26.91 -11.38 2.71
N GLY A 141 26.11 -10.38 3.07
CA GLY A 141 26.30 -9.46 4.21
C GLY A 141 27.29 -8.34 3.98
N LYS A 142 27.74 -8.08 2.76
CA LYS A 142 28.70 -7.01 2.43
C LYS A 142 28.53 -6.49 1.01
N GLY A 143 28.81 -5.21 0.80
CA GLY A 143 28.73 -4.59 -0.54
C GLY A 143 28.24 -3.15 -0.45
N ASN A 144 28.03 -2.55 -1.62
CA ASN A 144 27.58 -1.17 -1.76
C ASN A 144 26.17 -1.15 -2.33
N ILE A 145 25.25 -0.53 -1.64
CA ILE A 145 23.87 -0.38 -2.10
C ILE A 145 23.49 1.09 -2.27
N VAL A 146 22.44 1.31 -3.02
CA VAL A 146 21.71 2.58 -3.08
C VAL A 146 20.27 2.36 -2.67
N VAL A 147 19.65 3.37 -2.04
CA VAL A 147 18.25 3.34 -1.61
C VAL A 147 17.48 4.41 -2.37
N ILE A 148 16.37 4.02 -3.00
CA ILE A 148 15.45 4.93 -3.69
C ILE A 148 14.19 5.05 -2.84
N GLU A 149 14.00 6.22 -2.23
CA GLU A 149 12.90 6.46 -1.29
C GLU A 149 11.63 6.94 -2.00
N GLY A 150 10.49 6.73 -1.34
CA GLY A 150 9.25 7.42 -1.67
C GLY A 150 9.27 8.89 -1.27
N PRO A 151 8.15 9.63 -1.51
CA PRO A 151 8.07 11.05 -1.21
C PRO A 151 8.27 11.35 0.28
N THR A 152 8.90 12.47 0.57
CA THR A 152 9.12 12.94 1.94
C THR A 152 7.78 13.23 2.64
N GLY A 153 7.62 12.77 3.88
CA GLY A 153 6.43 13.02 4.70
C GLY A 153 5.35 11.94 4.61
N ILE A 154 5.47 11.00 3.67
CA ILE A 154 4.57 9.85 3.60
C ILE A 154 5.02 8.78 4.59
N SER A 155 4.10 8.28 5.42
CA SER A 155 4.39 7.30 6.47
C SER A 155 5.02 6.01 5.93
N ALA A 156 4.56 5.52 4.78
CA ALA A 156 5.13 4.33 4.14
C ALA A 156 6.62 4.51 3.82
N ALA A 157 7.03 5.68 3.26
CA ALA A 157 8.44 5.95 2.97
C ALA A 157 9.28 6.01 4.25
N ILE A 158 8.77 6.65 5.31
CA ILE A 158 9.44 6.74 6.61
C ILE A 158 9.60 5.35 7.21
N GLN A 159 8.53 4.57 7.29
CA GLN A 159 8.54 3.25 7.94
C GLN A 159 9.40 2.23 7.16
N ARG A 160 9.36 2.22 5.82
CA ARG A 160 10.24 1.38 5.00
C ARG A 160 11.71 1.71 5.25
N ASN A 161 12.05 2.99 5.32
CA ASN A 161 13.40 3.44 5.64
C ASN A 161 13.84 3.07 7.08
N ASP A 162 12.93 3.14 8.04
CA ASP A 162 13.18 2.67 9.42
C ASP A 162 13.49 1.17 9.43
N GLY A 163 12.74 0.36 8.69
CA GLY A 163 12.97 -1.07 8.54
C GLY A 163 14.32 -1.39 7.89
N ILE A 164 14.67 -0.69 6.80
CA ILE A 164 15.98 -0.79 6.14
C ILE A 164 17.10 -0.45 7.11
N THR A 165 17.01 0.69 7.81
CA THR A 165 18.03 1.17 8.75
C THR A 165 18.24 0.18 9.90
N LYS A 166 17.16 -0.31 10.48
CA LYS A 166 17.19 -1.32 11.56
C LYS A 166 17.85 -2.62 11.09
N THR A 167 17.59 -3.04 9.87
CA THR A 167 18.19 -4.25 9.31
C THR A 167 19.68 -4.05 9.03
N LEU A 168 20.10 -2.89 8.53
CA LEU A 168 21.50 -2.56 8.28
C LEU A 168 22.38 -2.60 9.54
N GLU A 169 21.82 -2.39 10.75
CA GLU A 169 22.54 -2.55 12.00
C GLU A 169 23.14 -3.98 12.18
N LYS A 170 22.53 -4.99 11.55
CA LYS A 170 23.00 -6.39 11.56
C LYS A 170 24.13 -6.63 10.53
N TYR A 171 24.27 -5.76 9.54
CA TYR A 171 25.16 -5.93 8.37
C TYR A 171 26.14 -4.75 8.21
N PRO A 172 27.10 -4.57 9.15
CA PRO A 172 27.98 -3.40 9.17
C PRO A 172 28.92 -3.31 7.95
N ASP A 173 29.07 -4.37 7.18
CA ASP A 173 29.91 -4.40 5.97
C ASP A 173 29.13 -4.03 4.70
N ILE A 174 27.83 -3.71 4.81
CA ILE A 174 27.05 -3.11 3.74
C ILE A 174 27.11 -1.59 3.87
N THR A 175 27.49 -0.92 2.78
CA THR A 175 27.59 0.53 2.70
C THR A 175 26.46 1.09 1.85
N VAL A 176 25.66 2.01 2.40
CA VAL A 176 24.71 2.80 1.61
C VAL A 176 25.46 3.98 0.98
N LEU A 177 25.61 3.98 -0.35
CA LEU A 177 26.32 5.03 -1.10
C LEU A 177 25.45 6.27 -1.27
N HIS A 178 24.17 6.07 -1.51
CA HIS A 178 23.19 7.13 -1.74
C HIS A 178 21.82 6.71 -1.21
N THR A 179 21.07 7.71 -0.71
CA THR A 179 19.66 7.60 -0.36
C THR A 179 18.97 8.87 -0.87
N GLN A 180 18.03 8.73 -1.82
CA GLN A 180 17.30 9.87 -2.40
C GLN A 180 15.87 9.51 -2.76
N PRO A 181 14.90 10.46 -2.64
CA PRO A 181 13.53 10.25 -3.07
C PRO A 181 13.41 10.30 -4.60
N ALA A 182 12.50 9.48 -5.14
CA ALA A 182 12.05 9.48 -6.52
C ALA A 182 10.51 9.41 -6.61
N ASP A 183 9.82 9.87 -5.59
CA ASP A 183 8.39 10.21 -5.55
C ASP A 183 7.44 9.13 -6.12
N TRP A 184 7.76 7.85 -5.90
CA TRP A 184 7.06 6.67 -6.43
C TRP A 184 7.08 6.58 -7.96
N ASN A 185 7.96 7.32 -8.64
CA ASN A 185 7.96 7.52 -10.08
C ASN A 185 9.09 6.74 -10.78
N ARG A 186 8.73 6.01 -11.86
CA ARG A 186 9.66 5.19 -12.63
C ARG A 186 10.76 6.02 -13.30
N ASP A 187 10.39 7.11 -13.96
CA ASP A 187 11.33 7.95 -14.70
C ASP A 187 12.32 8.64 -13.76
N GLU A 188 11.88 9.00 -12.55
CA GLU A 188 12.76 9.58 -11.52
C GLU A 188 13.69 8.52 -10.94
N GLY A 189 13.22 7.30 -10.67
CA GLY A 189 14.04 6.17 -10.27
C GLY A 189 15.12 5.85 -11.31
N MET A 190 14.76 5.82 -12.59
CA MET A 190 15.69 5.67 -13.70
C MET A 190 16.75 6.79 -13.72
N SER A 191 16.33 8.04 -13.63
CA SER A 191 17.24 9.21 -13.68
C SER A 191 18.22 9.23 -12.53
N LEU A 192 17.80 8.84 -11.31
CA LEU A 192 18.69 8.70 -10.16
C LEU A 192 19.75 7.61 -10.42
N MET A 193 19.31 6.45 -10.88
CA MET A 193 20.22 5.32 -11.12
C MET A 193 21.22 5.62 -12.24
N GLU A 194 20.80 6.25 -13.34
CA GLU A 194 21.69 6.74 -14.39
C GLU A 194 22.78 7.66 -13.82
N THR A 195 22.39 8.60 -12.95
CA THR A 195 23.32 9.55 -12.31
C THR A 195 24.35 8.82 -11.44
N TRP A 196 23.89 7.87 -10.62
CA TRP A 196 24.80 7.12 -9.73
C TRP A 196 25.75 6.19 -10.49
N LEU A 197 25.29 5.58 -11.59
CA LEU A 197 26.14 4.76 -12.47
C LEU A 197 27.26 5.61 -13.13
N GLN A 198 26.97 6.88 -13.48
CA GLN A 198 27.96 7.81 -14.06
C GLN A 198 29.04 8.23 -13.06
N GLU A 199 28.80 8.15 -11.74
CA GLU A 199 29.84 8.41 -10.73
C GLU A 199 30.98 7.40 -10.76
N GLY A 200 30.77 6.22 -11.37
CA GLY A 200 31.79 5.18 -11.51
C GLY A 200 32.10 4.44 -10.21
N LYS A 201 31.27 4.58 -9.19
CA LYS A 201 31.33 3.75 -7.97
C LYS A 201 30.77 2.38 -8.25
N GLU A 202 31.31 1.36 -7.59
CA GLU A 202 30.73 0.02 -7.61
C GLU A 202 29.44 0.00 -6.80
N ILE A 203 28.34 -0.39 -7.44
CA ILE A 203 27.02 -0.57 -6.83
C ILE A 203 26.66 -2.04 -6.99
N ASP A 204 26.38 -2.73 -5.91
CA ASP A 204 26.05 -4.14 -5.87
C ASP A 204 24.53 -4.39 -5.77
N GLY A 205 23.77 -3.41 -5.21
CA GLY A 205 22.34 -3.55 -5.04
C GLY A 205 21.58 -2.21 -5.01
N VAL A 206 20.31 -2.29 -5.41
CA VAL A 206 19.31 -1.23 -5.35
C VAL A 206 18.14 -1.72 -4.49
N VAL A 207 17.84 -0.97 -3.44
CA VAL A 207 16.68 -1.17 -2.57
C VAL A 207 15.73 -0.01 -2.85
N ALA A 208 14.58 -0.28 -3.45
CA ALA A 208 13.64 0.75 -3.86
C ALA A 208 12.30 0.60 -3.14
N HIS A 209 11.87 1.65 -2.48
CA HIS A 209 10.66 1.64 -1.67
C HIS A 209 9.37 1.28 -2.42
N ASN A 210 9.39 1.25 -3.78
CA ASN A 210 8.33 0.64 -4.58
C ASN A 210 8.83 0.07 -5.91
N ASP A 211 7.98 -0.70 -6.58
CA ASP A 211 8.29 -1.38 -7.82
C ASP A 211 8.47 -0.45 -9.01
N GLU A 212 7.71 0.67 -9.09
CA GLU A 212 7.88 1.63 -10.18
C GLU A 212 9.31 2.19 -10.19
N MET A 213 9.83 2.61 -9.02
CA MET A 213 11.19 3.09 -8.92
C MET A 213 12.23 1.97 -9.15
N ALA A 214 11.95 0.74 -8.68
CA ALA A 214 12.80 -0.43 -8.91
C ALA A 214 12.92 -0.75 -10.40
N LEU A 215 11.81 -0.76 -11.13
CA LEU A 215 11.76 -0.99 -12.57
C LEU A 215 12.53 0.10 -13.33
N GLY A 216 12.36 1.37 -12.96
CA GLY A 216 13.13 2.48 -13.53
C GLY A 216 14.64 2.32 -13.31
N ALA A 217 15.04 1.96 -12.08
CA ALA A 217 16.44 1.69 -11.78
C ALA A 217 16.99 0.52 -12.60
N TYR A 218 16.21 -0.56 -12.76
CA TYR A 218 16.59 -1.68 -13.59
C TYR A 218 16.77 -1.29 -15.07
N ASP A 219 15.87 -0.47 -15.61
CA ASP A 219 16.00 0.03 -16.99
C ASP A 219 17.34 0.76 -17.20
N ALA A 220 17.73 1.63 -16.26
CA ALA A 220 19.04 2.32 -16.31
C ALA A 220 20.22 1.35 -16.18
N ILE A 221 20.13 0.32 -15.35
CA ILE A 221 21.14 -0.74 -15.19
C ILE A 221 21.28 -1.54 -16.48
N ALA A 222 20.17 -1.90 -17.12
CA ALA A 222 20.16 -2.65 -18.37
C ALA A 222 20.76 -1.84 -19.53
N ASP A 223 20.40 -0.55 -19.64
CA ASP A 223 20.95 0.37 -20.65
C ASP A 223 22.47 0.58 -20.49
N ALA A 224 22.96 0.54 -19.24
CA ALA A 224 24.39 0.58 -18.95
C ALA A 224 25.13 -0.77 -19.21
N GLY A 225 24.41 -1.82 -19.62
CA GLY A 225 24.96 -3.15 -19.86
C GLY A 225 25.34 -3.93 -18.61
N LYS A 226 24.75 -3.59 -17.46
CA LYS A 226 25.04 -4.17 -16.13
C LYS A 226 23.93 -5.07 -15.59
N ALA A 227 22.96 -5.45 -16.44
CA ALA A 227 21.90 -6.38 -16.08
C ALA A 227 22.47 -7.70 -15.53
N GLY A 228 21.99 -8.14 -14.36
CA GLY A 228 22.46 -9.32 -13.64
C GLY A 228 23.74 -9.12 -12.81
N GLU A 229 24.42 -7.97 -12.89
CA GLU A 229 25.54 -7.61 -12.02
C GLU A 229 25.08 -6.91 -10.74
N ILE A 230 24.01 -6.11 -10.82
CA ILE A 230 23.44 -5.33 -9.72
C ILE A 230 22.10 -5.96 -9.34
N LYS A 231 21.91 -6.25 -8.06
CA LYS A 231 20.66 -6.77 -7.51
C LYS A 231 19.62 -5.67 -7.35
N VAL A 232 18.35 -5.94 -7.70
CA VAL A 232 17.28 -4.95 -7.58
C VAL A 232 16.06 -5.57 -6.92
N ILE A 233 15.55 -4.89 -5.88
CA ILE A 233 14.33 -5.27 -5.19
C ILE A 233 13.42 -4.04 -5.06
N GLY A 234 12.10 -4.28 -5.12
CA GLY A 234 11.06 -3.28 -4.88
C GLY A 234 10.00 -3.76 -3.90
N ILE A 235 8.95 -2.97 -3.74
CA ILE A 235 7.76 -3.28 -2.94
C ILE A 235 6.54 -2.93 -3.80
N ASP A 236 5.44 -3.63 -3.66
CA ASP A 236 4.07 -3.58 -4.14
C ASP A 236 3.65 -4.89 -4.82
N ALA A 237 4.54 -5.54 -5.58
CA ALA A 237 4.28 -6.64 -6.50
C ALA A 237 3.22 -6.27 -7.57
N ILE A 238 3.36 -5.09 -8.19
CA ILE A 238 2.54 -4.73 -9.35
C ILE A 238 2.77 -5.71 -10.51
N ASP A 239 1.84 -5.80 -11.45
CA ASP A 239 1.92 -6.78 -12.54
C ASP A 239 3.20 -6.67 -13.37
N ALA A 240 3.70 -5.45 -13.60
CA ALA A 240 4.95 -5.23 -14.30
C ALA A 240 6.14 -5.83 -13.53
N ALA A 241 6.21 -5.63 -12.21
CA ALA A 241 7.28 -6.16 -11.37
C ALA A 241 7.21 -7.69 -11.25
N LYS A 242 6.01 -8.27 -11.05
CA LYS A 242 5.83 -9.72 -11.06
C LYS A 242 6.35 -10.37 -12.35
N LYS A 243 6.02 -9.78 -13.52
CA LYS A 243 6.51 -10.24 -14.81
C LYS A 243 8.02 -10.08 -14.95
N SER A 244 8.58 -8.98 -14.47
CA SER A 244 10.01 -8.70 -14.48
C SER A 244 10.79 -9.69 -13.59
N VAL A 245 10.29 -10.00 -12.38
CA VAL A 245 10.87 -11.04 -11.52
C VAL A 245 10.79 -12.43 -12.19
N ALA A 246 9.67 -12.76 -12.82
CA ALA A 246 9.52 -14.03 -13.55
C ALA A 246 10.50 -14.14 -14.74
N ALA A 247 10.76 -13.03 -15.43
CA ALA A 247 11.75 -12.95 -16.51
C ALA A 247 13.20 -12.99 -16.01
N GLY A 248 13.44 -12.67 -14.72
CA GLY A 248 14.77 -12.59 -14.12
C GLY A 248 15.46 -11.25 -14.38
N GLU A 249 14.67 -10.22 -14.58
CA GLU A 249 15.08 -8.81 -14.69
C GLU A 249 15.19 -8.19 -13.32
N LEU A 250 14.07 -7.92 -12.62
CA LEU A 250 14.12 -7.70 -11.18
C LEU A 250 14.43 -9.00 -10.45
N ASP A 251 15.15 -8.92 -9.35
CA ASP A 251 15.52 -10.10 -8.55
C ASP A 251 14.41 -10.48 -7.56
N ALA A 252 13.70 -9.50 -7.00
CA ALA A 252 12.61 -9.71 -6.04
C ALA A 252 11.67 -8.48 -5.96
N THR A 253 10.50 -8.71 -5.35
CA THR A 253 9.60 -7.66 -4.87
C THR A 253 8.90 -8.13 -3.60
N VAL A 254 8.50 -7.20 -2.73
CA VAL A 254 7.67 -7.49 -1.56
C VAL A 254 6.22 -7.20 -1.91
N LEU A 255 5.37 -8.23 -1.87
CA LEU A 255 3.94 -8.07 -2.12
C LEU A 255 3.30 -7.23 -1.01
N GLN A 256 2.63 -6.15 -1.41
CA GLN A 256 1.59 -5.50 -0.66
C GLN A 256 0.25 -5.93 -1.26
N ASP A 257 -0.50 -6.81 -0.57
CA ASP A 257 -1.78 -7.32 -1.08
C ASP A 257 -2.87 -6.24 -0.99
N VAL A 258 -2.78 -5.28 -1.92
CA VAL A 258 -3.63 -4.09 -1.94
C VAL A 258 -5.09 -4.42 -2.31
N GLU A 259 -5.33 -5.51 -3.01
CA GLU A 259 -6.70 -5.97 -3.29
C GLU A 259 -7.38 -6.41 -1.99
N THR A 260 -6.70 -7.23 -1.19
CA THR A 260 -7.18 -7.65 0.14
C THR A 260 -7.33 -6.44 1.07
N ILE A 261 -6.38 -5.49 1.06
CA ILE A 261 -6.48 -4.25 1.84
C ILE A 261 -7.72 -3.46 1.44
N GLY A 262 -7.97 -3.25 0.15
CA GLY A 262 -9.11 -2.49 -0.36
C GLY A 262 -10.45 -3.10 0.05
N GLN A 263 -10.61 -4.41 -0.14
CA GLN A 263 -11.82 -5.14 0.28
C GLN A 263 -12.02 -5.09 1.79
N LYS A 264 -10.97 -5.36 2.57
CA LYS A 264 -11.03 -5.34 4.04
C LYS A 264 -11.36 -3.97 4.60
N THR A 265 -10.84 -2.92 3.98
CA THR A 265 -11.13 -1.53 4.36
C THR A 265 -12.63 -1.23 4.23
N VAL A 266 -13.26 -1.61 3.13
CA VAL A 266 -14.71 -1.40 2.95
C VAL A 266 -15.52 -2.28 3.89
N GLU A 267 -15.10 -3.53 4.13
CA GLU A 267 -15.74 -4.43 5.11
C GLU A 267 -15.79 -3.77 6.50
N VAL A 268 -14.64 -3.30 7.00
CA VAL A 268 -14.53 -2.64 8.30
C VAL A 268 -15.35 -1.33 8.34
N ALA A 269 -15.34 -0.54 7.27
CA ALA A 269 -16.15 0.67 7.18
C ALA A 269 -17.66 0.37 7.28
N ILE A 270 -18.13 -0.72 6.67
CA ILE A 270 -19.52 -1.18 6.79
C ILE A 270 -19.85 -1.60 8.23
N GLU A 271 -18.95 -2.32 8.92
CA GLU A 271 -19.10 -2.69 10.33
C GLU A 271 -19.22 -1.45 11.22
N MET A 272 -18.38 -0.42 10.97
CA MET A 272 -18.44 0.86 11.67
C MET A 272 -19.78 1.58 11.44
N CYS A 273 -20.28 1.62 10.21
CA CYS A 273 -21.61 2.19 9.90
C CYS A 273 -22.76 1.47 10.62
N LYS A 274 -22.64 0.18 10.88
CA LYS A 274 -23.60 -0.61 11.67
C LYS A 274 -23.50 -0.36 13.17
N GLY A 275 -22.48 0.38 13.62
CA GLY A 275 -22.16 0.58 15.04
C GLY A 275 -21.58 -0.68 15.69
N GLU A 276 -21.03 -1.59 14.91
CA GLU A 276 -20.34 -2.77 15.41
C GLU A 276 -18.98 -2.39 15.98
N LYS A 277 -18.48 -3.20 16.93
CA LYS A 277 -17.15 -2.99 17.46
C LYS A 277 -16.12 -3.57 16.48
N VAL A 278 -15.20 -2.73 16.04
CA VAL A 278 -14.07 -3.09 15.18
C VAL A 278 -12.77 -3.14 15.98
N ASP A 279 -11.76 -3.81 15.46
CA ASP A 279 -10.42 -3.81 16.04
C ASP A 279 -9.67 -2.52 15.65
N ASP A 280 -8.65 -2.16 16.44
CA ASP A 280 -7.87 -0.95 16.18
C ASP A 280 -6.96 -1.09 14.95
N VAL A 281 -6.51 -2.32 14.63
CA VAL A 281 -5.59 -2.59 13.52
C VAL A 281 -5.93 -3.91 12.83
N TYR A 282 -6.00 -3.86 11.50
CA TYR A 282 -6.12 -5.02 10.60
C TYR A 282 -4.90 -5.09 9.69
N ASN A 283 -3.92 -5.91 10.08
CA ASN A 283 -2.72 -6.11 9.27
C ASN A 283 -2.96 -7.12 8.14
N VAL A 284 -2.47 -6.76 6.96
CA VAL A 284 -2.26 -7.67 5.84
C VAL A 284 -0.74 -7.86 5.71
N ASP A 285 -0.27 -9.07 6.00
CA ASP A 285 1.17 -9.33 6.08
C ASP A 285 1.85 -9.23 4.71
N PRO A 286 3.04 -8.60 4.61
CA PRO A 286 3.80 -8.56 3.38
C PRO A 286 4.37 -9.95 3.04
N VAL A 287 4.57 -10.23 1.75
CA VAL A 287 5.14 -11.49 1.26
C VAL A 287 6.30 -11.22 0.30
N LEU A 288 7.47 -11.76 0.61
CA LEU A 288 8.60 -11.69 -0.33
C LEU A 288 8.36 -12.58 -1.55
N LEU A 289 8.41 -11.97 -2.73
CA LEU A 289 8.30 -12.66 -4.02
C LEU A 289 9.66 -12.65 -4.72
N THR A 290 10.11 -13.84 -5.04
CA THR A 290 11.35 -14.08 -5.77
C THR A 290 11.08 -15.04 -6.93
N LYS A 291 12.11 -15.36 -7.71
CA LYS A 291 11.99 -16.34 -8.80
C LYS A 291 11.48 -17.71 -8.34
N ASP A 292 11.65 -18.05 -7.07
CA ASP A 292 11.28 -19.37 -6.53
C ASP A 292 9.77 -19.54 -6.31
N ASN A 293 9.03 -18.42 -6.05
CA ASN A 293 7.60 -18.46 -5.75
C ASN A 293 6.73 -17.56 -6.64
N ILE A 294 7.32 -16.73 -7.48
CA ILE A 294 6.60 -15.75 -8.30
C ILE A 294 5.56 -16.40 -9.23
N ALA A 295 5.77 -17.66 -9.64
CA ALA A 295 4.86 -18.37 -10.53
C ALA A 295 3.44 -18.52 -9.97
N ASP A 296 3.28 -18.50 -8.66
CA ASP A 296 1.99 -18.59 -7.98
C ASP A 296 1.22 -17.24 -7.99
N TYR A 297 1.88 -16.14 -8.37
CA TYR A 297 1.37 -14.76 -8.32
C TYR A 297 1.27 -14.07 -9.69
N VAL A 298 1.78 -14.70 -10.76
CA VAL A 298 1.64 -14.17 -12.13
C VAL A 298 0.37 -14.76 -12.74
N THR A 299 -0.60 -13.88 -13.05
CA THR A 299 -1.78 -14.26 -13.84
C THR A 299 -1.44 -14.18 -15.34
N GLU A 300 -1.94 -15.15 -16.13
CA GLU A 300 -1.75 -15.21 -17.59
C GLU A 300 -2.45 -14.04 -18.33
#